data_0a40c3a5df6e6d1196d10c230619a24f
#
_entry.id   0a40c3a5df6e6d1196d10c230619a24f
#
_cell.length_a   1.000
_cell.length_b   1.000
_cell.length_c   1.000
_cell.angle_alpha   90.00
_cell.angle_beta   90.00
_cell.angle_gamma   90.00
#
_symmetry.space_group_name_H-M   'P 1'
#
loop_
_entity.id
_entity.type
_entity.pdbx_description
1 polymer ?
#
loop_
_entity_poly.entity_id
_entity_poly.type
_entity_poly.pdbx_seq_one_letter_code
_entity_poly.pdbx_strand_id
1 'polypeptide(L)'
;MSYCVNCGVELDETASFCPLCHTPVYNPNQPVNEAAPKPFPTERKEVPPSSKLPIAILISTVLASVAVCCGILNLFLKTQHTWSLYVIGAAIMLWIWTVPPLLHHKKDTFRLQLLADVLAIAVYVSLIAVDLDGWGWYLHLALPIILLLGALFLFWGLTMGQRKRSTLSSVSYTHLRA
;
A
#
# COMPACT_ATOMS: atom_id res chain seq x y z
N MET A 1 -5.48 47.90 10.73
CA MET A 1 -6.18 46.67 11.14
C MET A 1 -7.66 46.89 11.00
N SER A 2 -8.35 46.02 10.28
CA SER A 2 -9.80 46.09 10.07
C SER A 2 -10.48 44.97 10.83
N TYR A 3 -11.68 45.19 11.33
CA TYR A 3 -12.49 44.21 12.05
C TYR A 3 -13.83 44.02 11.33
N CYS A 4 -14.31 42.79 11.26
CA CYS A 4 -15.62 42.50 10.71
C CYS A 4 -16.72 43.11 11.62
N VAL A 5 -17.59 43.94 11.06
CA VAL A 5 -18.68 44.58 11.80
C VAL A 5 -19.76 43.61 12.31
N ASN A 6 -19.83 42.41 11.74
CA ASN A 6 -20.83 41.40 12.07
C ASN A 6 -20.33 40.39 13.11
N CYS A 7 -19.09 39.87 12.94
CA CYS A 7 -18.57 38.82 13.85
C CYS A 7 -17.33 39.24 14.65
N GLY A 8 -16.81 40.47 14.47
CA GLY A 8 -15.72 41.03 15.27
C GLY A 8 -14.34 40.44 14.99
N VAL A 9 -14.19 39.54 13.98
CA VAL A 9 -12.89 38.97 13.65
C VAL A 9 -11.97 39.99 13.02
N GLU A 10 -10.70 39.96 13.33
CA GLU A 10 -9.67 40.79 12.70
C GLU A 10 -9.44 40.32 11.25
N LEU A 11 -9.42 41.32 10.35
CA LEU A 11 -9.31 41.09 8.91
C LEU A 11 -7.99 41.66 8.39
N ASP A 12 -7.39 40.90 7.48
CA ASP A 12 -6.21 41.28 6.74
C ASP A 12 -6.56 42.43 5.73
N GLU A 13 -5.56 43.17 5.33
CA GLU A 13 -5.70 44.30 4.36
C GLU A 13 -6.13 43.83 2.97
N THR A 14 -5.94 42.55 2.66
CA THR A 14 -6.31 41.97 1.37
C THR A 14 -7.72 41.36 1.35
N ALA A 15 -8.43 41.40 2.48
CA ALA A 15 -9.73 40.75 2.61
C ALA A 15 -10.87 41.63 2.09
N SER A 16 -11.48 41.25 0.98
CA SER A 16 -12.70 41.85 0.44
C SER A 16 -13.98 41.35 1.11
N PHE A 17 -13.94 40.15 1.70
CA PHE A 17 -15.02 39.49 2.44
C PHE A 17 -14.51 38.87 3.72
N CYS A 18 -15.35 38.87 4.76
CA CYS A 18 -15.01 38.13 5.98
C CYS A 18 -15.01 36.62 5.73
N PRO A 19 -13.94 35.88 6.06
CA PRO A 19 -13.86 34.44 5.81
C PRO A 19 -14.83 33.62 6.69
N LEU A 20 -15.32 34.18 7.80
CA LEU A 20 -16.22 33.47 8.73
C LEU A 20 -17.70 33.68 8.42
N CYS A 21 -18.12 34.94 8.16
CA CYS A 21 -19.54 35.28 7.99
C CYS A 21 -19.88 35.80 6.58
N HIS A 22 -18.92 35.84 5.68
CA HIS A 22 -19.05 36.31 4.30
C HIS A 22 -19.58 37.75 4.14
N THR A 23 -19.56 38.55 5.22
CA THR A 23 -19.93 39.97 5.15
C THR A 23 -18.91 40.73 4.33
N PRO A 24 -19.33 41.57 3.33
CA PRO A 24 -18.41 42.37 2.57
C PRO A 24 -17.71 43.38 3.48
N VAL A 25 -16.41 43.58 3.25
CA VAL A 25 -15.58 44.51 4.01
C VAL A 25 -15.47 45.82 3.24
N TYR A 26 -15.89 46.89 3.88
CA TYR A 26 -15.69 48.22 3.36
C TYR A 26 -15.04 49.10 4.42
N ASN A 27 -13.81 49.52 4.16
CA ASN A 27 -13.07 50.42 5.03
C ASN A 27 -12.63 51.63 4.20
N PRO A 28 -13.23 52.81 4.39
CA PRO A 28 -12.89 54.00 3.61
C PRO A 28 -11.45 54.49 3.86
N ASN A 29 -10.88 54.21 5.02
CA ASN A 29 -9.52 54.59 5.39
C ASN A 29 -8.42 53.63 4.92
N GLN A 30 -8.83 52.44 4.49
CA GLN A 30 -7.90 51.39 4.06
C GLN A 30 -8.54 50.62 2.89
N PRO A 31 -8.39 51.12 1.64
CA PRO A 31 -8.91 50.41 0.47
C PRO A 31 -8.24 49.03 0.37
N VAL A 32 -9.00 48.01 -0.07
CA VAL A 32 -8.50 46.65 -0.23
C VAL A 32 -7.29 46.64 -1.17
N ASN A 33 -6.16 46.19 -0.66
CA ASN A 33 -4.92 46.07 -1.44
C ASN A 33 -4.76 44.66 -1.97
N GLU A 34 -5.27 44.38 -3.16
CA GLU A 34 -5.17 43.06 -3.81
C GLU A 34 -3.72 42.66 -4.16
N ALA A 35 -2.80 43.64 -4.25
CA ALA A 35 -1.40 43.41 -4.57
C ALA A 35 -0.53 43.07 -3.34
N ALA A 36 -1.07 43.23 -2.11
CA ALA A 36 -0.33 42.91 -0.89
C ALA A 36 -0.08 41.39 -0.78
N PRO A 37 1.07 41.00 -0.24
CA PRO A 37 1.36 39.59 -0.02
C PRO A 37 0.33 39.00 0.97
N LYS A 38 -0.45 38.03 0.50
CA LYS A 38 -1.44 37.35 1.37
C LYS A 38 -0.73 36.55 2.44
N PRO A 39 -1.19 36.62 3.70
CA PRO A 39 -0.56 35.91 4.82
C PRO A 39 -0.60 34.38 4.67
N PHE A 40 -1.52 33.88 3.86
CA PHE A 40 -1.64 32.45 3.55
C PHE A 40 -1.54 32.22 2.04
N PRO A 41 -0.90 31.12 1.60
CA PRO A 41 -0.84 30.76 0.20
C PRO A 41 -2.25 30.52 -0.35
N THR A 42 -2.63 31.24 -1.41
CA THR A 42 -3.93 31.11 -2.07
C THR A 42 -4.01 29.87 -2.95
N GLU A 43 -2.87 29.35 -3.36
CA GLU A 43 -2.78 28.10 -4.13
C GLU A 43 -2.43 26.95 -3.22
N ARG A 44 -3.31 25.95 -3.16
CA ARG A 44 -3.02 24.68 -2.49
C ARG A 44 -1.99 23.95 -3.35
N LYS A 45 -0.73 23.91 -2.88
CA LYS A 45 0.26 23.01 -3.47
C LYS A 45 -0.24 21.59 -3.25
N GLU A 46 -0.80 20.98 -4.29
CA GLU A 46 -1.10 19.56 -4.27
C GLU A 46 0.23 18.82 -4.15
N VAL A 47 0.42 18.18 -3.01
CA VAL A 47 1.57 17.30 -2.82
C VAL A 47 1.35 16.11 -3.75
N PRO A 48 2.23 15.86 -4.73
CA PRO A 48 2.08 14.71 -5.61
C PRO A 48 2.00 13.43 -4.75
N PRO A 49 1.14 12.46 -5.12
CA PRO A 49 1.03 11.22 -4.37
C PRO A 49 2.43 10.61 -4.27
N SER A 50 2.86 10.32 -3.04
CA SER A 50 4.19 9.75 -2.79
C SER A 50 4.35 8.48 -3.60
N SER A 51 5.38 8.41 -4.45
CA SER A 51 5.66 7.21 -5.20
C SER A 51 6.00 6.07 -4.23
N LYS A 52 5.38 4.90 -4.41
CA LYS A 52 5.63 3.73 -3.56
C LYS A 52 6.98 3.06 -3.87
N LEU A 53 7.63 3.51 -4.93
CA LEU A 53 8.91 2.98 -5.41
C LEU A 53 10.04 3.08 -4.37
N PRO A 54 10.26 4.21 -3.67
CA PRO A 54 11.32 4.29 -2.65
C PRO A 54 11.13 3.30 -1.51
N ILE A 55 9.88 3.05 -1.11
CA ILE A 55 9.55 2.07 -0.06
C ILE A 55 9.86 0.64 -0.56
N ALA A 56 9.50 0.33 -1.79
CA ALA A 56 9.81 -0.96 -2.40
C ALA A 56 11.32 -1.20 -2.52
N ILE A 57 12.09 -0.19 -2.90
CA ILE A 57 13.54 -0.27 -2.95
C ILE A 57 14.13 -0.48 -1.54
N LEU A 58 13.65 0.27 -0.55
CA LEU A 58 14.11 0.13 0.84
C LEU A 58 13.89 -1.30 1.36
N ILE A 59 12.68 -1.86 1.19
CA ILE A 59 12.37 -3.24 1.60
C ILE A 59 13.28 -4.23 0.88
N SER A 60 13.44 -4.07 -0.45
CA SER A 60 14.28 -4.97 -1.25
C SER A 60 15.74 -4.95 -0.82
N THR A 61 16.30 -3.77 -0.56
CA THR A 61 17.71 -3.65 -0.11
C THR A 61 17.93 -4.24 1.28
N VAL A 62 16.99 -4.05 2.21
CA VAL A 62 17.08 -4.63 3.56
C VAL A 62 17.01 -6.17 3.48
N LEU A 63 16.03 -6.73 2.76
CA LEU A 63 15.90 -8.18 2.62
C LEU A 63 17.11 -8.80 1.90
N ALA A 64 17.60 -8.15 0.85
CA ALA A 64 18.79 -8.59 0.13
C ALA A 64 20.03 -8.58 1.04
N SER A 65 20.23 -7.53 1.83
CA SER A 65 21.37 -7.44 2.75
C SER A 65 21.36 -8.54 3.81
N VAL A 66 20.18 -8.84 4.37
CA VAL A 66 20.01 -9.95 5.33
C VAL A 66 20.33 -11.30 4.67
N ALA A 67 19.79 -11.54 3.47
CA ALA A 67 20.01 -12.78 2.73
C ALA A 67 21.52 -12.99 2.42
N VAL A 68 22.21 -11.96 1.93
CA VAL A 68 23.64 -12.01 1.64
C VAL A 68 24.45 -12.23 2.91
N CYS A 69 24.15 -11.52 3.99
CA CYS A 69 24.85 -11.64 5.26
C CYS A 69 24.73 -13.07 5.83
N CYS A 70 23.52 -13.64 5.85
CA CYS A 70 23.28 -15.01 6.30
C CYS A 70 23.97 -16.04 5.40
N GLY A 71 23.98 -15.83 4.07
CA GLY A 71 24.68 -16.68 3.13
C GLY A 71 26.19 -16.72 3.38
N ILE A 72 26.80 -15.53 3.55
CA ILE A 72 28.22 -15.40 3.85
C ILE A 72 28.57 -16.07 5.20
N LEU A 73 27.78 -15.83 6.25
CA LEU A 73 27.99 -16.45 7.56
C LEU A 73 27.94 -17.99 7.47
N ASN A 74 27.01 -18.54 6.69
CA ASN A 74 26.91 -19.99 6.52
C ASN A 74 28.13 -20.59 5.82
N LEU A 75 28.72 -19.85 4.85
CA LEU A 75 29.97 -20.29 4.20
C LEU A 75 31.17 -20.31 5.16
N PHE A 76 31.24 -19.31 6.06
CA PHE A 76 32.35 -19.24 7.03
C PHE A 76 32.21 -20.25 8.17
N LEU A 77 31.00 -20.49 8.67
CA LEU A 77 30.76 -21.35 9.82
C LEU A 77 30.79 -22.84 9.50
N LYS A 78 30.83 -23.23 8.20
CA LYS A 78 30.88 -24.63 7.73
C LYS A 78 29.96 -25.58 8.52
N THR A 79 28.74 -25.11 8.82
CA THR A 79 27.74 -25.91 9.54
C THR A 79 27.27 -27.07 8.67
N GLN A 80 26.96 -28.23 9.28
CA GLN A 80 26.47 -29.42 8.57
C GLN A 80 25.10 -29.17 7.92
N HIS A 81 24.30 -28.25 8.47
CA HIS A 81 23.00 -27.85 7.93
C HIS A 81 23.08 -26.46 7.29
N THR A 82 22.41 -26.29 6.16
CA THR A 82 22.33 -25.02 5.41
C THR A 82 21.25 -24.11 5.99
N TRP A 83 21.35 -23.76 7.31
CA TRP A 83 20.36 -22.92 7.98
C TRP A 83 20.10 -21.58 7.28
N SER A 84 21.10 -21.05 6.57
CA SER A 84 20.93 -19.81 5.77
C SER A 84 19.88 -19.95 4.67
N LEU A 85 19.65 -21.17 4.16
CA LEU A 85 18.64 -21.43 3.13
C LEU A 85 17.22 -21.11 3.67
N TYR A 86 16.96 -21.37 4.95
CA TYR A 86 15.69 -21.03 5.58
C TYR A 86 15.49 -19.51 5.66
N VAL A 87 16.54 -18.77 6.03
CA VAL A 87 16.48 -17.30 6.12
C VAL A 87 16.34 -16.66 4.74
N ILE A 88 17.11 -17.13 3.76
CA ILE A 88 17.05 -16.64 2.38
C ILE A 88 15.66 -16.94 1.78
N GLY A 89 15.14 -18.15 1.97
CA GLY A 89 13.81 -18.52 1.52
C GLY A 89 12.72 -17.63 2.16
N ALA A 90 12.79 -17.42 3.47
CA ALA A 90 11.86 -16.52 4.17
C ALA A 90 11.97 -15.07 3.67
N ALA A 91 13.17 -14.57 3.38
CA ALA A 91 13.37 -13.23 2.82
C ALA A 91 12.75 -13.10 1.42
N ILE A 92 12.91 -14.11 0.56
CA ILE A 92 12.26 -14.16 -0.76
C ILE A 92 10.74 -14.17 -0.63
N MET A 93 10.20 -14.96 0.29
CA MET A 93 8.75 -15.02 0.56
C MET A 93 8.22 -13.65 1.01
N LEU A 94 8.87 -13.01 1.97
CA LEU A 94 8.50 -11.65 2.42
C LEU A 94 8.57 -10.64 1.27
N TRP A 95 9.56 -10.76 0.40
CA TRP A 95 9.68 -9.90 -0.76
C TRP A 95 8.50 -10.07 -1.74
N ILE A 96 8.14 -11.32 -2.06
CA ILE A 96 7.00 -11.65 -2.94
C ILE A 96 5.68 -11.11 -2.34
N TRP A 97 5.51 -11.16 -1.01
CA TRP A 97 4.29 -10.69 -0.35
C TRP A 97 4.20 -9.17 -0.21
N THR A 98 5.33 -8.47 -0.17
CA THR A 98 5.33 -7.02 0.11
C THR A 98 5.55 -6.16 -1.12
N VAL A 99 6.54 -6.49 -1.96
CA VAL A 99 6.97 -5.61 -3.05
C VAL A 99 6.02 -5.62 -4.24
N PRO A 100 5.61 -6.76 -4.83
CA PRO A 100 4.69 -6.78 -5.96
C PRO A 100 3.32 -6.15 -5.65
N PRO A 101 2.64 -6.42 -4.51
CA PRO A 101 1.38 -5.77 -4.19
C PRO A 101 1.51 -4.27 -3.97
N LEU A 102 2.67 -3.80 -3.47
CA LEU A 102 2.95 -2.40 -3.26
C LEU A 102 3.06 -1.63 -4.59
N LEU A 103 3.69 -2.25 -5.61
CA LEU A 103 3.92 -1.64 -6.92
C LEU A 103 2.74 -1.82 -7.87
N HIS A 104 2.07 -2.98 -7.86
CA HIS A 104 1.01 -3.34 -8.78
C HIS A 104 -0.37 -3.22 -8.13
N HIS A 105 -1.09 -2.14 -8.44
CA HIS A 105 -2.45 -1.90 -7.90
C HIS A 105 -3.58 -2.35 -8.84
N LYS A 106 -3.28 -3.09 -9.92
CA LYS A 106 -4.30 -3.54 -10.88
C LYS A 106 -5.03 -4.79 -10.38
N LYS A 107 -6.36 -4.78 -10.46
CA LYS A 107 -7.22 -5.88 -9.99
C LYS A 107 -6.96 -7.23 -10.67
N ASP A 108 -6.49 -7.20 -11.92
CA ASP A 108 -6.21 -8.42 -12.68
C ASP A 108 -4.92 -9.13 -12.21
N THR A 109 -4.04 -8.41 -11.52
CA THR A 109 -2.78 -8.93 -10.97
C THR A 109 -3.00 -9.77 -9.72
N PHE A 110 -4.14 -9.63 -9.02
CA PHE A 110 -4.42 -10.33 -7.76
C PHE A 110 -4.39 -11.86 -7.92
N ARG A 111 -4.98 -12.38 -9.01
CA ARG A 111 -4.99 -13.84 -9.26
C ARG A 111 -3.60 -14.38 -9.53
N LEU A 112 -2.83 -13.66 -10.35
CA LEU A 112 -1.46 -14.03 -10.66
C LEU A 112 -0.58 -13.96 -9.41
N GLN A 113 -0.74 -12.94 -8.58
CA GLN A 113 -0.05 -12.80 -7.31
C GLN A 113 -0.35 -13.98 -6.39
N LEU A 114 -1.62 -14.35 -6.23
CA LEU A 114 -2.01 -15.45 -5.36
C LEU A 114 -1.46 -16.81 -5.86
N LEU A 115 -1.45 -17.03 -7.18
CA LEU A 115 -0.81 -18.22 -7.76
C LEU A 115 0.70 -18.24 -7.50
N ALA A 116 1.36 -17.09 -7.64
CA ALA A 116 2.78 -16.95 -7.34
C ALA A 116 3.08 -17.21 -5.85
N ASP A 117 2.21 -16.75 -4.94
CA ASP A 117 2.33 -16.97 -3.50
C ASP A 117 2.20 -18.46 -3.14
N VAL A 118 1.20 -19.15 -3.70
CA VAL A 118 1.01 -20.60 -3.48
C VAL A 118 2.19 -21.39 -4.00
N LEU A 119 2.68 -21.04 -5.21
CA LEU A 119 3.85 -21.69 -5.81
C LEU A 119 5.11 -21.43 -4.96
N ALA A 120 5.33 -20.21 -4.51
CA ALA A 120 6.48 -19.84 -3.69
C ALA A 120 6.48 -20.59 -2.36
N ILE A 121 5.32 -20.71 -1.70
CA ILE A 121 5.17 -21.51 -0.47
C ILE A 121 5.49 -22.99 -0.74
N ALA A 122 4.93 -23.56 -1.81
CA ALA A 122 5.17 -24.97 -2.16
C ALA A 122 6.66 -25.24 -2.41
N VAL A 123 7.33 -24.38 -3.17
CA VAL A 123 8.78 -24.47 -3.44
C VAL A 123 9.59 -24.32 -2.14
N TYR A 124 9.25 -23.34 -1.32
CA TYR A 124 9.97 -23.10 -0.06
C TYR A 124 9.87 -24.29 0.90
N VAL A 125 8.66 -24.83 1.09
CA VAL A 125 8.45 -26.00 1.95
C VAL A 125 9.09 -27.25 1.35
N SER A 126 9.15 -27.39 0.02
CA SER A 126 9.87 -28.51 -0.62
C SER A 126 11.38 -28.46 -0.37
N LEU A 127 11.99 -27.25 -0.39
CA LEU A 127 13.41 -27.10 -0.05
C LEU A 127 13.70 -27.52 1.40
N ILE A 128 12.80 -27.19 2.33
CA ILE A 128 12.89 -27.63 3.73
C ILE A 128 12.77 -29.17 3.81
N ALA A 129 11.85 -29.76 3.05
CA ALA A 129 11.67 -31.20 3.03
C ALA A 129 12.88 -31.96 2.48
N VAL A 130 13.60 -31.36 1.50
CA VAL A 130 14.86 -31.91 0.98
C VAL A 130 15.96 -31.91 2.06
N ASP A 131 16.12 -30.80 2.77
CA ASP A 131 17.17 -30.65 3.80
C ASP A 131 16.93 -31.57 5.01
N LEU A 132 15.67 -31.89 5.31
CA LEU A 132 15.25 -32.74 6.41
C LEU A 132 14.99 -34.22 6.01
N ASP A 133 15.30 -34.63 4.78
CA ASP A 133 14.96 -35.95 4.22
C ASP A 133 13.47 -36.34 4.42
N GLY A 134 12.59 -35.32 4.39
CA GLY A 134 11.19 -35.44 4.80
C GLY A 134 10.18 -35.50 3.64
N TRP A 135 10.50 -36.10 2.48
CA TRP A 135 9.59 -36.14 1.33
C TRP A 135 8.24 -36.79 1.63
N GLY A 136 8.20 -37.74 2.56
CA GLY A 136 6.95 -38.41 2.93
C GLY A 136 5.93 -37.45 3.54
N TRP A 137 6.32 -36.66 4.53
CA TRP A 137 5.41 -35.69 5.15
C TRP A 137 5.07 -34.51 4.21
N TYR A 138 6.01 -34.11 3.33
CA TYR A 138 5.75 -33.06 2.35
C TYR A 138 4.62 -33.46 1.40
N LEU A 139 4.71 -34.63 0.77
CA LEU A 139 3.74 -35.10 -0.21
C LEU A 139 2.37 -35.43 0.40
N HIS A 140 2.36 -36.05 1.60
CA HIS A 140 1.13 -36.53 2.21
C HIS A 140 0.43 -35.49 3.09
N LEU A 141 1.16 -34.51 3.64
CA LEU A 141 0.61 -33.53 4.57
C LEU A 141 0.74 -32.09 4.04
N ALA A 142 1.95 -31.62 3.77
CA ALA A 142 2.19 -30.21 3.46
C ALA A 142 1.59 -29.80 2.11
N LEU A 143 1.85 -30.55 1.05
CA LEU A 143 1.38 -30.22 -0.30
C LEU A 143 -0.15 -30.18 -0.41
N PRO A 144 -0.92 -31.17 0.08
CA PRO A 144 -2.38 -31.11 0.08
C PRO A 144 -2.93 -29.90 0.85
N ILE A 145 -2.34 -29.57 2.00
CA ILE A 145 -2.77 -28.40 2.79
C ILE A 145 -2.51 -27.10 2.03
N ILE A 146 -1.34 -26.94 1.41
CA ILE A 146 -0.98 -25.75 0.62
C ILE A 146 -1.95 -25.59 -0.54
N LEU A 147 -2.26 -26.65 -1.26
CA LEU A 147 -3.20 -26.63 -2.39
C LEU A 147 -4.63 -26.31 -1.95
N LEU A 148 -5.07 -26.92 -0.84
CA LEU A 148 -6.40 -26.67 -0.29
C LEU A 148 -6.57 -25.21 0.14
N LEU A 149 -5.63 -24.68 0.92
CA LEU A 149 -5.65 -23.27 1.35
C LEU A 149 -5.56 -22.32 0.15
N GLY A 150 -4.70 -22.61 -0.82
CA GLY A 150 -4.61 -21.85 -2.05
C GLY A 150 -5.93 -21.81 -2.82
N ALA A 151 -6.60 -22.95 -2.97
CA ALA A 151 -7.91 -23.03 -3.61
C ALA A 151 -8.99 -22.26 -2.84
N LEU A 152 -9.01 -22.34 -1.51
CA LEU A 152 -9.94 -21.58 -0.66
C LEU A 152 -9.74 -20.06 -0.80
N PHE A 153 -8.49 -19.59 -0.79
CA PHE A 153 -8.18 -18.17 -0.98
C PHE A 153 -8.53 -17.67 -2.39
N LEU A 154 -8.29 -18.48 -3.43
CA LEU A 154 -8.74 -18.19 -4.80
C LEU A 154 -10.26 -18.08 -4.86
N PHE A 155 -10.99 -19.04 -4.30
CA PHE A 155 -12.44 -19.03 -4.27
C PHE A 155 -12.98 -17.79 -3.54
N TRP A 156 -12.43 -17.46 -2.39
CA TRP A 156 -12.81 -16.26 -1.62
C TRP A 156 -12.51 -14.96 -2.38
N GLY A 157 -11.35 -14.86 -2.99
CA GLY A 157 -10.99 -13.70 -3.82
C GLY A 157 -11.90 -13.51 -5.03
N LEU A 158 -12.37 -14.62 -5.65
CA LEU A 158 -13.33 -14.59 -6.75
C LEU A 158 -14.72 -14.11 -6.28
N THR A 159 -15.22 -14.62 -5.16
CA THR A 159 -16.53 -14.25 -4.61
C THR A 159 -16.60 -12.81 -4.15
N MET A 160 -15.54 -12.30 -3.49
CA MET A 160 -15.46 -10.90 -3.09
C MET A 160 -15.37 -9.95 -4.28
N GLY A 161 -14.69 -10.34 -5.35
CA GLY A 161 -14.62 -9.56 -6.60
C GLY A 161 -15.97 -9.43 -7.30
N GLN A 162 -16.81 -10.46 -7.25
CA GLN A 162 -18.16 -10.45 -7.83
C GLN A 162 -19.15 -9.61 -7.00
N ARG A 163 -19.05 -9.68 -5.67
CA ARG A 163 -19.94 -8.93 -4.77
C ARG A 163 -19.81 -7.41 -4.94
N LYS A 164 -18.61 -6.89 -5.17
CA LYS A 164 -18.38 -5.47 -5.48
C LYS A 164 -18.95 -5.03 -6.85
N ARG A 165 -19.06 -5.93 -7.82
CA ARG A 165 -19.64 -5.61 -9.13
C ARG A 165 -21.17 -5.52 -9.06
N SER A 166 -21.82 -6.36 -8.28
CA SER A 166 -23.29 -6.36 -8.16
C SER A 166 -23.84 -5.13 -7.43
N THR A 167 -23.14 -4.63 -6.40
CA THR A 167 -23.56 -3.41 -5.68
C THR A 167 -23.43 -2.14 -6.52
N LEU A 168 -22.40 -2.02 -7.36
CA LEU A 168 -22.24 -0.86 -8.24
C LEU A 168 -23.26 -0.84 -9.38
N SER A 169 -23.66 -1.99 -9.91
CA SER A 169 -24.70 -2.04 -10.96
C SER A 169 -26.09 -1.73 -10.41
N SER A 170 -26.41 -2.15 -9.19
CA SER A 170 -27.71 -1.85 -8.57
C SER A 170 -27.91 -0.35 -8.26
N VAL A 171 -26.85 0.35 -7.86
CA VAL A 171 -26.91 1.81 -7.60
C VAL A 171 -27.07 2.60 -8.91
N SER A 172 -26.46 2.15 -10.01
CA SER A 172 -26.59 2.83 -11.31
C SER A 172 -28.01 2.77 -11.89
N TYR A 173 -28.76 1.68 -11.67
CA TYR A 173 -30.13 1.54 -12.15
C TYR A 173 -31.15 2.37 -11.37
N THR A 174 -30.89 2.71 -10.11
CA THR A 174 -31.81 3.53 -9.30
C THR A 174 -31.73 5.01 -9.64
N HIS A 175 -30.58 5.52 -10.11
CA HIS A 175 -30.42 6.92 -10.52
C HIS A 175 -30.89 7.24 -11.93
N LEU A 176 -31.12 6.23 -12.79
CA LEU A 176 -31.64 6.43 -14.14
C LEU A 176 -33.18 6.41 -14.21
N ARG A 177 -33.87 6.18 -13.10
CA ARG A 177 -35.36 6.07 -13.05
C ARG A 177 -36.05 7.23 -12.29
N ALA A 178 -35.27 8.25 -11.86
CA ALA A 178 -35.75 9.51 -11.30
C ALA A 178 -35.49 10.66 -12.27
#